data_a9c7c7093635962877a62ce7f07a9c2b
#
_entry.id   a9c7c7093635962877a62ce7f07a9c2b
#
_cell.length_a   1.000
_cell.length_b   1.000
_cell.length_c   1.000
_cell.angle_alpha   90.00
_cell.angle_beta   90.00
_cell.angle_gamma   90.00
#
_symmetry.space_group_name_H-M   'P 1'
#
loop_
_entity.id
_entity.type
_entity.pdbx_description
1 polymer ?
#
loop_
_entity_poly.entity_id
_entity_poly.type
_entity_poly.pdbx_seq_one_letter_code
_entity_poly.pdbx_strand_id
1 'polypeptide(L)'
;DPRPTLDEFATTVEPKEKERNAIDRFFKFYRWSWILDRNLRGVVEEQEAPAIPAGGRAELKLSLNPIRRGILQLEGGTIACPDPFGLYRSMVTSSHPDKILILPRRYPLPPFDLPGSMRYQQGGVALASSVGESEEFASLRDYRHGDPIRRIHWKSWAKVGRPIVKEFQNEFFVRHALILDTFCEAAHSETFEEAVSIAASLACTIDTQDSLLDLLFVGPQAYCFTAGRGLAHSQQMLEILASVETCSNKVFESLDHLVIQHAASVSGCICIFIAWDEERQQLLKKLQGLDIPTKIFLITESSAPRIDPAELNLSRDDSFHQLDVGAIEEGLARV
;
A
#
# COMPACT_ATOMS: atom_id res chain seq x y z
N ASP A 1 -22.01 3.59 -10.86
CA ASP A 1 -22.95 4.63 -10.42
C ASP A 1 -22.55 5.04 -9.00
N PRO A 2 -22.16 6.30 -8.74
CA PRO A 2 -21.74 6.75 -7.40
C PRO A 2 -22.90 6.96 -6.44
N ARG A 3 -24.15 6.78 -6.89
CA ARG A 3 -25.31 6.99 -6.03
C ARG A 3 -25.38 5.97 -4.91
N PRO A 4 -25.58 6.42 -3.65
CA PRO A 4 -25.69 5.51 -2.53
C PRO A 4 -26.95 4.63 -2.64
N THR A 5 -26.87 3.43 -2.08
CA THR A 5 -28.06 2.65 -1.79
C THR A 5 -28.86 3.29 -0.68
N LEU A 6 -30.16 2.94 -0.56
CA LEU A 6 -31.01 3.46 0.52
C LEU A 6 -30.45 3.12 1.92
N ASP A 7 -29.90 1.93 2.07
CA ASP A 7 -29.31 1.48 3.34
C ASP A 7 -28.03 2.25 3.65
N GLU A 8 -27.16 2.47 2.66
CA GLU A 8 -25.96 3.27 2.82
C GLU A 8 -26.30 4.71 3.21
N PHE A 9 -27.27 5.32 2.53
CA PHE A 9 -27.71 6.68 2.83
C PHE A 9 -28.35 6.80 4.23
N ALA A 10 -29.04 5.76 4.70
CA ALA A 10 -29.66 5.74 6.02
C ALA A 10 -28.64 5.57 7.15
N THR A 11 -27.61 4.74 6.92
CA THR A 11 -26.64 4.35 7.97
C THR A 11 -25.42 5.26 8.03
N THR A 12 -25.03 5.86 6.90
CA THR A 12 -23.83 6.70 6.80
C THR A 12 -24.14 8.15 7.19
N VAL A 13 -23.36 8.71 8.12
CA VAL A 13 -23.52 10.08 8.60
C VAL A 13 -22.37 10.93 8.08
N GLU A 14 -22.66 12.13 7.54
CA GLU A 14 -21.65 13.09 7.14
C GLU A 14 -20.90 13.62 8.38
N PRO A 15 -19.57 13.73 8.38
CA PRO A 15 -18.78 14.16 9.55
C PRO A 15 -19.23 15.52 10.13
N LYS A 16 -19.65 16.45 9.28
CA LYS A 16 -20.09 17.81 9.67
C LYS A 16 -21.62 17.96 9.81
N GLU A 17 -22.38 16.88 9.75
CA GLU A 17 -23.86 16.93 9.79
C GLU A 17 -24.41 17.57 11.07
N LYS A 18 -23.72 17.36 12.21
CA LYS A 18 -24.14 17.93 13.51
C LYS A 18 -23.96 19.45 13.57
N GLU A 19 -23.02 20.01 12.82
CA GLU A 19 -22.71 21.43 12.79
C GLU A 19 -23.64 22.22 11.86
N ARG A 20 -24.40 21.53 11.00
CA ARG A 20 -25.29 22.14 10.02
C ARG A 20 -26.58 22.62 10.65
N ASN A 21 -27.22 23.60 10.01
CA ASN A 21 -28.53 24.13 10.42
C ASN A 21 -29.65 23.06 10.34
N ALA A 22 -30.80 23.31 10.98
CA ALA A 22 -31.89 22.36 11.05
C ALA A 22 -32.49 22.00 9.66
N ILE A 23 -32.51 22.95 8.74
CA ILE A 23 -33.04 22.78 7.38
C ILE A 23 -32.18 21.83 6.60
N ASP A 24 -30.86 22.04 6.60
CA ASP A 24 -29.90 21.19 5.90
C ASP A 24 -29.90 19.76 6.44
N ARG A 25 -30.00 19.61 7.75
CA ARG A 25 -30.15 18.29 8.40
C ARG A 25 -31.44 17.57 8.01
N PHE A 26 -32.54 18.32 7.83
CA PHE A 26 -33.83 17.74 7.40
C PHE A 26 -33.76 17.21 5.98
N PHE A 27 -33.22 17.99 5.01
CA PHE A 27 -33.14 17.60 3.62
C PHE A 27 -32.01 16.61 3.33
N LYS A 28 -31.00 16.52 4.20
CA LYS A 28 -29.85 15.63 4.07
C LYS A 28 -29.12 15.74 2.71
N PHE A 29 -29.26 16.89 2.04
CA PHE A 29 -28.64 17.14 0.73
C PHE A 29 -27.12 17.02 0.79
N TYR A 30 -26.51 17.58 1.83
CA TYR A 30 -25.06 17.52 2.01
C TYR A 30 -24.54 16.11 2.29
N ARG A 31 -25.32 15.32 3.04
CA ARG A 31 -25.04 13.88 3.23
C ARG A 31 -25.03 13.15 1.89
N TRP A 32 -26.07 13.40 1.06
CA TRP A 32 -26.15 12.82 -0.27
C TRP A 32 -24.95 13.20 -1.15
N SER A 33 -24.63 14.50 -1.23
CA SER A 33 -23.49 15.01 -2.01
C SER A 33 -22.17 14.42 -1.52
N TRP A 34 -21.95 14.37 -0.21
CA TRP A 34 -20.75 13.81 0.39
C TRP A 34 -20.60 12.30 0.09
N ILE A 35 -21.69 11.53 0.13
CA ILE A 35 -21.62 10.10 -0.23
C ILE A 35 -21.35 9.93 -1.73
N LEU A 36 -21.97 10.76 -2.59
CA LEU A 36 -21.67 10.74 -4.01
C LEU A 36 -20.19 10.99 -4.29
N ASP A 37 -19.62 12.02 -3.68
CA ASP A 37 -18.20 12.35 -3.82
C ASP A 37 -17.31 11.22 -3.29
N ARG A 38 -17.73 10.59 -2.18
CA ARG A 38 -17.00 9.45 -1.61
C ARG A 38 -16.99 8.23 -2.53
N ASN A 39 -18.13 7.95 -3.15
CA ASN A 39 -18.30 6.77 -4.01
C ASN A 39 -17.73 6.98 -5.43
N LEU A 40 -17.48 8.24 -5.82
CA LEU A 40 -16.96 8.57 -7.13
C LEU A 40 -15.46 8.17 -7.21
N ARG A 41 -15.17 7.15 -7.96
CA ARG A 41 -13.79 6.64 -8.15
C ARG A 41 -13.15 7.10 -9.46
N GLY A 42 -13.94 7.53 -10.43
CA GLY A 42 -13.45 8.03 -11.70
C GLY A 42 -14.57 8.65 -12.54
N VAL A 43 -14.18 9.49 -13.44
CA VAL A 43 -15.08 10.17 -14.39
C VAL A 43 -14.69 9.76 -15.80
N VAL A 44 -15.69 9.39 -16.60
CA VAL A 44 -15.56 9.17 -18.04
C VAL A 44 -16.16 10.37 -18.74
N GLU A 45 -15.41 11.00 -19.64
CA GLU A 45 -15.89 12.11 -20.43
C GLU A 45 -16.84 11.62 -21.51
N GLU A 46 -18.00 12.30 -21.66
CA GLU A 46 -18.92 12.04 -22.76
C GLU A 46 -18.24 12.45 -24.08
N GLN A 47 -18.31 11.56 -25.07
CA GLN A 47 -17.78 11.82 -26.40
C GLN A 47 -18.84 11.56 -27.46
N GLU A 48 -18.81 12.35 -28.52
CA GLU A 48 -19.66 12.12 -29.65
C GLU A 48 -19.26 10.84 -30.39
N ALA A 49 -20.25 9.95 -30.60
CA ALA A 49 -20.04 8.76 -31.38
C ALA A 49 -19.90 9.09 -32.87
N PRO A 50 -18.93 8.49 -33.58
CA PRO A 50 -18.82 8.68 -35.01
C PRO A 50 -20.05 8.12 -35.71
N ALA A 51 -20.38 8.66 -36.91
CA ALA A 51 -21.46 8.14 -37.72
C ALA A 51 -21.20 6.67 -38.09
N ILE A 52 -22.15 5.78 -37.75
CA ILE A 52 -22.03 4.34 -38.02
C ILE A 52 -22.93 4.03 -39.23
N PRO A 53 -22.33 3.57 -40.36
CA PRO A 53 -23.15 3.15 -41.53
C PRO A 53 -23.97 1.91 -41.19
N ALA A 54 -25.04 1.70 -41.94
CA ALA A 54 -25.92 0.53 -41.76
C ALA A 54 -25.12 -0.79 -41.85
N GLY A 55 -25.18 -1.62 -40.79
CA GLY A 55 -24.41 -2.86 -40.69
C GLY A 55 -22.93 -2.67 -40.38
N GLY A 56 -22.47 -1.42 -40.21
CA GLY A 56 -21.09 -1.09 -39.88
C GLY A 56 -20.75 -1.21 -38.39
N ARG A 57 -19.46 -1.04 -38.07
CA ARG A 57 -18.92 -0.99 -36.71
C ARG A 57 -18.08 0.26 -36.58
N ALA A 58 -18.06 0.84 -35.38
CA ALA A 58 -17.18 1.94 -35.03
C ALA A 58 -16.54 1.67 -33.64
N GLU A 59 -15.31 2.06 -33.48
CA GLU A 59 -14.62 2.02 -32.19
C GLU A 59 -14.59 3.43 -31.61
N LEU A 60 -14.96 3.55 -30.34
CA LEU A 60 -14.89 4.77 -29.58
C LEU A 60 -13.90 4.59 -28.43
N LYS A 61 -12.92 5.48 -28.34
CA LYS A 61 -11.98 5.51 -27.22
C LYS A 61 -12.46 6.54 -26.22
N LEU A 62 -12.81 6.08 -25.04
CA LEU A 62 -13.21 6.93 -23.92
C LEU A 62 -12.03 7.11 -22.97
N SER A 63 -11.84 8.35 -22.51
CA SER A 63 -10.86 8.66 -21.48
C SER A 63 -11.49 8.50 -20.10
N LEU A 64 -10.87 7.66 -19.27
CA LEU A 64 -11.25 7.50 -17.87
C LEU A 64 -10.25 8.29 -17.01
N ASN A 65 -10.75 9.28 -16.29
CA ASN A 65 -9.97 10.05 -15.31
C ASN A 65 -10.19 9.46 -13.91
N PRO A 66 -9.21 8.73 -13.34
CA PRO A 66 -9.34 8.18 -11.99
C PRO A 66 -9.27 9.31 -10.95
N ILE A 67 -10.14 9.24 -9.95
CA ILE A 67 -10.20 10.22 -8.84
C ILE A 67 -9.68 9.60 -7.56
N ARG A 68 -10.04 8.33 -7.31
CA ARG A 68 -9.68 7.62 -6.08
C ARG A 68 -9.20 6.22 -6.40
N ARG A 69 -8.29 5.70 -5.58
CA ARG A 69 -7.81 4.33 -5.68
C ARG A 69 -8.91 3.30 -5.36
N GLY A 70 -8.70 2.10 -5.79
CA GLY A 70 -9.56 0.96 -5.51
C GLY A 70 -10.23 0.40 -6.76
N ILE A 71 -11.17 -0.51 -6.57
CA ILE A 71 -11.86 -1.17 -7.67
C ILE A 71 -12.95 -0.26 -8.22
N LEU A 72 -12.80 0.14 -9.49
CA LEU A 72 -13.86 0.79 -10.27
C LEU A 72 -14.61 -0.28 -11.06
N GLN A 73 -15.91 -0.38 -10.84
CA GLN A 73 -16.78 -1.27 -11.58
C GLN A 73 -17.45 -0.50 -12.72
N LEU A 74 -17.23 -0.95 -13.94
CA LEU A 74 -17.91 -0.49 -15.12
C LEU A 74 -19.10 -1.43 -15.38
N GLU A 75 -20.31 -0.92 -15.42
CA GLU A 75 -21.51 -1.72 -15.66
C GLU A 75 -21.84 -1.86 -17.15
N GLY A 76 -21.23 -1.02 -17.97
CA GLY A 76 -21.42 -0.98 -19.41
C GLY A 76 -21.39 0.43 -19.97
N GLY A 77 -21.93 0.59 -21.17
CA GLY A 77 -22.00 1.87 -21.89
C GLY A 77 -23.43 2.26 -22.23
N THR A 78 -23.72 3.56 -22.17
CA THR A 78 -24.99 4.12 -22.60
C THR A 78 -24.77 5.04 -23.80
N ILE A 79 -25.48 4.76 -24.91
CA ILE A 79 -25.50 5.62 -26.08
C ILE A 79 -26.74 6.48 -25.98
N ALA A 80 -26.56 7.80 -26.03
CA ALA A 80 -27.66 8.76 -26.04
C ALA A 80 -27.81 9.36 -27.46
N CYS A 81 -28.98 9.23 -28.05
CA CYS A 81 -29.32 9.86 -29.31
C CYS A 81 -30.31 11.01 -29.07
N PRO A 82 -29.92 12.27 -29.33
CA PRO A 82 -30.86 13.37 -29.25
C PRO A 82 -31.92 13.28 -30.37
N ASP A 83 -33.12 13.73 -30.09
CA ASP A 83 -34.12 13.94 -31.10
C ASP A 83 -33.77 15.15 -32.00
N PRO A 84 -34.41 15.31 -33.19
CA PRO A 84 -34.11 16.41 -34.11
C PRO A 84 -34.31 17.83 -33.52
N PHE A 85 -35.08 17.94 -32.45
CA PHE A 85 -35.38 19.22 -31.79
C PHE A 85 -34.56 19.42 -30.49
N GLY A 86 -33.77 18.43 -30.09
CA GLY A 86 -32.98 18.47 -28.86
C GLY A 86 -33.79 18.45 -27.56
N LEU A 87 -35.08 18.10 -27.63
CA LEU A 87 -35.99 18.07 -26.47
C LEU A 87 -35.89 16.76 -25.69
N TYR A 88 -35.56 15.68 -26.38
CA TYR A 88 -35.43 14.33 -25.80
C TYR A 88 -34.14 13.65 -26.22
N ARG A 89 -33.62 12.81 -25.32
CA ARG A 89 -32.53 11.89 -25.66
C ARG A 89 -33.02 10.45 -25.48
N SER A 90 -32.99 9.68 -26.55
CA SER A 90 -33.18 8.22 -26.47
C SER A 90 -31.89 7.60 -25.94
N MET A 91 -32.00 6.76 -24.93
CA MET A 91 -30.83 6.11 -24.29
C MET A 91 -30.89 4.61 -24.51
N VAL A 92 -29.84 4.04 -25.05
CA VAL A 92 -29.66 2.59 -25.20
C VAL A 92 -28.46 2.19 -24.35
N THR A 93 -28.70 1.38 -23.31
CA THR A 93 -27.66 0.88 -22.43
C THR A 93 -27.31 -0.56 -22.81
N SER A 94 -26.00 -0.81 -22.96
CA SER A 94 -25.47 -2.15 -23.15
C SER A 94 -24.66 -2.52 -21.88
N SER A 95 -25.07 -3.61 -21.26
CA SER A 95 -24.39 -4.09 -20.04
C SER A 95 -23.20 -4.96 -20.43
N HIS A 96 -22.01 -4.48 -20.10
CA HIS A 96 -20.74 -5.21 -20.24
C HIS A 96 -19.93 -4.91 -18.98
N PRO A 97 -20.15 -5.69 -17.91
CA PRO A 97 -19.48 -5.45 -16.64
C PRO A 97 -17.97 -5.71 -16.78
N ASP A 98 -17.19 -4.76 -16.34
CA ASP A 98 -15.72 -4.86 -16.28
C ASP A 98 -15.21 -4.23 -14.97
N LYS A 99 -14.00 -4.60 -14.55
CA LYS A 99 -13.40 -4.10 -13.32
C LYS A 99 -12.02 -3.55 -13.62
N ILE A 100 -11.81 -2.30 -13.22
CA ILE A 100 -10.51 -1.63 -13.33
C ILE A 100 -10.00 -1.37 -11.91
N LEU A 101 -8.77 -1.77 -11.62
CA LEU A 101 -8.11 -1.45 -10.38
C LEU A 101 -7.34 -0.14 -10.53
N ILE A 102 -7.74 0.88 -9.78
CA ILE A 102 -7.07 2.17 -9.71
C ILE A 102 -6.02 2.09 -8.60
N LEU A 103 -4.76 2.19 -8.98
CA LEU A 103 -3.63 2.15 -8.04
C LEU A 103 -3.51 3.46 -7.25
N PRO A 104 -2.87 3.45 -6.07
CA PRO A 104 -2.58 4.66 -5.31
C PRO A 104 -1.70 5.64 -6.10
N ARG A 105 -1.86 6.93 -5.81
CA ARG A 105 -0.94 7.97 -6.29
C ARG A 105 0.46 7.68 -5.78
N ARG A 106 1.47 8.01 -6.58
CA ARG A 106 2.87 7.87 -6.20
C ARG A 106 3.57 9.22 -6.32
N TYR A 107 4.37 9.53 -5.32
CA TYR A 107 5.22 10.72 -5.29
C TYR A 107 6.64 10.35 -5.74
N PRO A 108 7.34 11.23 -6.47
CA PRO A 108 8.75 11.05 -6.72
C PRO A 108 9.50 11.15 -5.39
N LEU A 109 10.32 10.17 -5.07
CA LEU A 109 11.16 10.18 -3.87
C LEU A 109 12.61 10.37 -4.28
N PRO A 110 13.36 11.25 -3.62
CA PRO A 110 14.81 11.28 -3.75
C PRO A 110 15.40 9.96 -3.24
N PRO A 111 16.63 9.59 -3.66
CA PRO A 111 17.35 8.52 -3.00
C PRO A 111 17.50 8.87 -1.51
N PHE A 112 17.07 7.99 -0.62
CA PHE A 112 17.19 8.15 0.82
C PHE A 112 17.73 6.88 1.46
N ASP A 113 18.42 7.05 2.59
CA ASP A 113 18.97 5.93 3.33
C ASP A 113 17.86 5.20 4.08
N LEU A 114 17.83 3.88 3.89
CA LEU A 114 16.92 3.01 4.63
C LEU A 114 17.46 2.80 6.05
N PRO A 115 16.59 2.79 7.07
CA PRO A 115 17.03 2.57 8.44
C PRO A 115 17.57 1.15 8.61
N GLY A 116 18.66 1.00 9.32
CA GLY A 116 19.19 -0.28 9.75
C GLY A 116 20.48 -0.71 9.09
N SER A 117 21.26 -1.48 9.85
CA SER A 117 22.46 -2.19 9.42
C SER A 117 22.13 -3.64 9.09
N MET A 118 23.01 -4.31 8.33
CA MET A 118 22.89 -5.74 8.09
C MET A 118 22.85 -6.52 9.41
N ARG A 119 21.69 -6.98 9.84
CA ARG A 119 21.57 -7.93 10.94
C ARG A 119 21.79 -9.34 10.39
N TYR A 120 22.77 -10.03 10.99
CA TYR A 120 23.05 -11.43 10.68
C TYR A 120 21.89 -12.31 11.15
N GLN A 121 21.05 -12.79 10.26
CA GLN A 121 20.09 -13.85 10.57
C GLN A 121 20.64 -15.21 10.16
N GLN A 122 21.09 -15.96 11.18
CA GLN A 122 21.39 -17.37 11.03
C GLN A 122 20.04 -18.12 10.92
N GLY A 123 19.60 -18.41 9.71
CA GLY A 123 18.30 -19.09 9.46
C GLY A 123 17.40 -18.43 8.42
N GLY A 124 17.86 -17.41 7.73
CA GLY A 124 17.11 -16.78 6.62
C GLY A 124 16.70 -17.72 5.50
N VAL A 125 17.27 -18.92 5.46
CA VAL A 125 16.92 -20.01 4.54
C VAL A 125 15.54 -20.62 4.82
N ALA A 126 15.06 -20.60 6.05
CA ALA A 126 13.79 -21.27 6.39
C ALA A 126 12.54 -20.43 6.04
N LEU A 127 12.66 -19.10 5.99
CA LEU A 127 11.56 -18.19 5.60
C LEU A 127 11.57 -17.87 4.11
N ALA A 128 12.72 -17.97 3.45
CA ALA A 128 12.83 -17.86 1.99
C ALA A 128 12.29 -19.11 1.27
N SER A 129 12.01 -20.21 1.97
CA SER A 129 11.49 -21.43 1.35
C SER A 129 10.04 -21.32 0.85
N SER A 130 9.32 -20.25 1.19
CA SER A 130 8.01 -19.94 0.59
C SER A 130 8.12 -19.04 -0.66
N VAL A 131 9.30 -18.48 -0.95
CA VAL A 131 9.57 -17.63 -2.11
C VAL A 131 10.82 -18.13 -2.84
N GLY A 132 10.81 -19.40 -3.26
CA GLY A 132 11.84 -20.01 -4.10
C GLY A 132 13.23 -20.03 -3.45
N GLU A 133 13.72 -21.23 -3.16
CA GLU A 133 15.11 -21.47 -2.73
C GLU A 133 16.09 -20.92 -3.78
N SER A 134 16.61 -19.72 -3.59
CA SER A 134 17.84 -19.32 -4.28
C SER A 134 19.03 -19.62 -3.37
N GLU A 135 19.34 -20.89 -3.20
CA GLU A 135 20.68 -21.29 -2.79
C GLU A 135 21.60 -20.98 -3.99
N GLU A 136 22.19 -19.79 -4.02
CA GLU A 136 23.13 -19.47 -5.08
C GLU A 136 24.36 -20.37 -4.91
N PHE A 137 24.61 -21.18 -5.94
CA PHE A 137 25.73 -22.10 -5.94
C PHE A 137 27.05 -21.30 -5.95
N ALA A 138 27.80 -21.35 -4.86
CA ALA A 138 29.05 -20.64 -4.71
C ALA A 138 30.23 -21.46 -5.24
N SER A 139 30.40 -22.69 -4.78
CA SER A 139 31.54 -23.50 -5.13
C SER A 139 31.34 -25.00 -4.88
N LEU A 140 32.28 -25.80 -5.36
CA LEU A 140 32.42 -27.21 -5.03
C LEU A 140 33.65 -27.41 -4.13
N ARG A 141 33.47 -28.02 -2.97
CA ARG A 141 34.58 -28.39 -2.07
C ARG A 141 34.54 -29.87 -1.71
N ASP A 142 35.64 -30.35 -1.18
CA ASP A 142 35.71 -31.71 -0.67
C ASP A 142 34.80 -31.88 0.53
N TYR A 143 34.16 -33.04 0.62
CA TYR A 143 33.30 -33.41 1.73
C TYR A 143 34.10 -33.45 3.04
N ARG A 144 33.51 -32.92 4.11
CA ARG A 144 34.00 -33.01 5.48
C ARG A 144 33.01 -33.77 6.33
N HIS A 145 33.50 -34.52 7.32
CA HIS A 145 32.63 -35.23 8.22
C HIS A 145 31.68 -34.26 8.95
N GLY A 146 30.36 -34.54 8.81
CA GLY A 146 29.28 -33.65 9.31
C GLY A 146 28.55 -32.89 8.23
N ASP A 147 29.03 -32.87 6.98
CA ASP A 147 28.31 -32.25 5.88
C ASP A 147 27.02 -33.03 5.52
N PRO A 148 25.90 -32.35 5.24
CA PRO A 148 24.66 -33.01 4.85
C PRO A 148 24.81 -33.78 3.55
N ILE A 149 24.44 -35.08 3.55
CA ILE A 149 24.54 -35.98 2.38
C ILE A 149 23.74 -35.43 1.17
N ARG A 150 22.63 -34.72 1.41
CA ARG A 150 21.80 -34.08 0.38
C ARG A 150 22.55 -33.02 -0.44
N ARG A 151 23.63 -32.44 0.08
CA ARG A 151 24.46 -31.45 -0.60
C ARG A 151 25.58 -32.07 -1.44
N ILE A 152 25.73 -33.38 -1.47
CA ILE A 152 26.73 -34.06 -2.29
C ILE A 152 26.42 -33.87 -3.77
N HIS A 153 27.42 -33.40 -4.51
CA HIS A 153 27.36 -33.27 -5.97
C HIS A 153 27.80 -34.57 -6.62
N TRP A 154 26.88 -35.51 -6.80
CA TRP A 154 27.13 -36.86 -7.30
C TRP A 154 27.87 -36.91 -8.64
N LYS A 155 27.58 -35.95 -9.54
CA LYS A 155 28.25 -35.87 -10.86
C LYS A 155 29.74 -35.55 -10.73
N SER A 156 30.11 -34.67 -9.81
CA SER A 156 31.53 -34.37 -9.56
C SER A 156 32.22 -35.49 -8.81
N TRP A 157 31.54 -36.10 -7.86
CA TRP A 157 32.08 -37.28 -7.18
C TRP A 157 32.43 -38.38 -8.16
N ALA A 158 31.53 -38.74 -9.11
CA ALA A 158 31.76 -39.76 -10.11
C ALA A 158 32.97 -39.46 -11.02
N LYS A 159 33.29 -38.18 -11.23
CA LYS A 159 34.45 -37.72 -12.03
C LYS A 159 35.76 -37.75 -11.27
N VAL A 160 35.77 -37.36 -10.03
CA VAL A 160 36.97 -37.08 -9.23
C VAL A 160 37.31 -38.25 -8.29
N GLY A 161 36.38 -39.20 -8.08
CA GLY A 161 36.59 -40.39 -7.23
C GLY A 161 36.54 -40.10 -5.73
N ARG A 162 36.22 -38.85 -5.30
CA ARG A 162 36.06 -38.46 -3.90
C ARG A 162 34.80 -37.64 -3.72
N PRO A 163 34.14 -37.73 -2.54
CA PRO A 163 32.90 -36.99 -2.33
C PRO A 163 33.13 -35.49 -2.34
N ILE A 164 32.33 -34.82 -3.15
CA ILE A 164 32.33 -33.37 -3.32
C ILE A 164 30.99 -32.83 -2.91
N VAL A 165 30.99 -31.73 -2.13
CA VAL A 165 29.79 -31.06 -1.63
C VAL A 165 29.61 -29.73 -2.35
N LYS A 166 28.35 -29.41 -2.67
CA LYS A 166 27.97 -28.07 -3.11
C LYS A 166 28.04 -27.11 -1.92
N GLU A 167 28.79 -26.06 -2.08
CA GLU A 167 28.82 -24.95 -1.15
C GLU A 167 27.92 -23.84 -1.71
N PHE A 168 27.03 -23.40 -0.87
CA PHE A 168 26.09 -22.33 -1.21
C PHE A 168 26.51 -21.07 -0.46
N GLN A 169 26.43 -19.94 -1.13
CA GLN A 169 26.66 -18.67 -0.49
C GLN A 169 25.37 -18.27 0.23
N ASN A 170 25.47 -18.04 1.54
CA ASN A 170 24.36 -17.47 2.26
C ASN A 170 24.22 -16.01 1.81
N GLU A 171 23.22 -15.73 1.00
CA GLU A 171 22.87 -14.36 0.70
C GLU A 171 22.16 -13.78 1.94
N PHE A 172 22.72 -12.70 2.45
CA PHE A 172 22.15 -11.93 3.54
C PHE A 172 21.31 -10.83 2.92
N PHE A 173 20.00 -10.90 3.11
CA PHE A 173 19.11 -9.81 2.73
C PHE A 173 18.86 -8.92 3.94
N VAL A 174 18.98 -7.63 3.71
CA VAL A 174 18.44 -6.63 4.63
C VAL A 174 16.93 -6.68 4.49
N ARG A 175 16.20 -6.77 5.60
CA ARG A 175 14.74 -6.83 5.61
C ARG A 175 14.18 -5.60 6.29
N HIS A 176 13.35 -4.86 5.60
CA HIS A 176 12.70 -3.66 6.12
C HIS A 176 11.21 -3.93 6.33
N ALA A 177 10.65 -3.36 7.40
CA ALA A 177 9.21 -3.34 7.59
C ALA A 177 8.65 -1.96 7.21
N LEU A 178 7.67 -1.94 6.33
CA LEU A 178 6.84 -0.78 6.01
C LEU A 178 5.53 -0.91 6.78
N ILE A 179 5.38 -0.13 7.83
CA ILE A 179 4.25 -0.17 8.75
C ILE A 179 3.30 0.94 8.36
N LEU A 180 2.08 0.58 7.95
CA LEU A 180 1.04 1.51 7.57
C LEU A 180 -0.04 1.56 8.66
N ASP A 181 -0.20 2.74 9.26
CA ASP A 181 -1.29 3.02 10.19
C ASP A 181 -2.61 3.17 9.44
N THR A 182 -3.57 2.32 9.77
CA THR A 182 -4.90 2.30 9.16
C THR A 182 -5.99 2.73 10.14
N PHE A 183 -5.64 3.04 11.38
CA PHE A 183 -6.59 3.32 12.45
C PHE A 183 -7.12 4.75 12.37
N CYS A 184 -8.28 4.88 11.75
CA CYS A 184 -9.02 6.13 11.61
C CYS A 184 -10.51 5.87 11.81
N GLU A 185 -11.18 6.73 12.59
CA GLU A 185 -12.63 6.64 12.80
C GLU A 185 -13.42 7.04 11.55
N ALA A 186 -12.84 7.92 10.73
CA ALA A 186 -13.46 8.36 9.50
C ALA A 186 -13.30 7.31 8.41
N ALA A 187 -14.40 6.91 7.81
CA ALA A 187 -14.39 5.97 6.66
C ALA A 187 -13.65 6.55 5.44
N HIS A 188 -13.42 7.85 5.40
CA HIS A 188 -12.61 8.55 4.42
C HIS A 188 -11.82 9.65 5.11
N SER A 189 -10.51 9.62 4.95
CA SER A 189 -9.57 10.58 5.52
C SER A 189 -8.50 10.91 4.48
N GLU A 190 -8.30 12.19 4.21
CA GLU A 190 -7.23 12.65 3.30
C GLU A 190 -5.85 12.28 3.86
N THR A 191 -5.66 12.35 5.16
CA THR A 191 -4.41 11.91 5.81
C THR A 191 -4.12 10.43 5.56
N PHE A 192 -5.16 9.58 5.58
CA PHE A 192 -5.03 8.16 5.27
C PHE A 192 -4.74 7.91 3.79
N GLU A 193 -5.39 8.63 2.87
CA GLU A 193 -5.12 8.51 1.43
C GLU A 193 -3.68 8.92 1.10
N GLU A 194 -3.18 9.97 1.75
CA GLU A 194 -1.78 10.40 1.60
C GLU A 194 -0.81 9.38 2.23
N ALA A 195 -1.15 8.79 3.38
CA ALA A 195 -0.35 7.73 3.99
C ALA A 195 -0.20 6.51 3.05
N VAL A 196 -1.30 6.10 2.40
CA VAL A 196 -1.25 5.02 1.41
C VAL A 196 -0.44 5.42 0.17
N SER A 197 -0.53 6.68 -0.26
CA SER A 197 0.25 7.20 -1.40
C SER A 197 1.75 7.22 -1.12
N ILE A 198 2.13 7.58 0.11
CA ILE A 198 3.53 7.51 0.59
C ILE A 198 4.00 6.06 0.68
N ALA A 199 3.17 5.16 1.24
CA ALA A 199 3.49 3.73 1.28
C ALA A 199 3.72 3.15 -0.12
N ALA A 200 2.88 3.51 -1.09
CA ALA A 200 3.01 3.10 -2.48
C ALA A 200 4.29 3.67 -3.14
N SER A 201 4.65 4.91 -2.82
CA SER A 201 5.85 5.56 -3.32
C SER A 201 7.10 4.87 -2.79
N LEU A 202 7.15 4.59 -1.49
CA LEU A 202 8.24 3.86 -0.83
C LEU A 202 8.36 2.44 -1.39
N ALA A 203 7.24 1.72 -1.53
CA ALA A 203 7.21 0.36 -2.07
C ALA A 203 7.77 0.25 -3.51
N CYS A 204 7.65 1.34 -4.29
CA CYS A 204 8.18 1.38 -5.65
C CYS A 204 9.64 1.87 -5.73
N THR A 205 10.07 2.70 -4.75
CA THR A 205 11.40 3.32 -4.77
C THR A 205 12.45 2.45 -4.09
N ILE A 206 12.04 1.70 -3.06
CA ILE A 206 12.96 0.78 -2.36
C ILE A 206 13.41 -0.30 -3.34
N ASP A 207 14.71 -0.34 -3.60
CA ASP A 207 15.30 -1.37 -4.44
C ASP A 207 15.25 -2.71 -3.72
N THR A 208 14.34 -3.58 -4.19
CA THR A 208 14.17 -4.92 -3.64
C THR A 208 15.18 -5.93 -4.20
N GLN A 209 16.18 -5.50 -4.99
CA GLN A 209 17.20 -6.42 -5.49
C GLN A 209 18.08 -6.94 -4.35
N ASP A 210 18.43 -6.07 -3.39
CA ASP A 210 19.29 -6.40 -2.26
C ASP A 210 18.57 -6.42 -0.90
N SER A 211 17.27 -6.10 -0.86
CA SER A 211 16.48 -6.06 0.36
C SER A 211 15.10 -6.68 0.18
N LEU A 212 14.53 -7.14 1.29
CA LEU A 212 13.13 -7.57 1.38
C LEU A 212 12.32 -6.47 2.05
N LEU A 213 11.10 -6.25 1.57
CA LEU A 213 10.18 -5.27 2.14
C LEU A 213 8.91 -5.97 2.62
N ASP A 214 8.64 -5.88 3.92
CA ASP A 214 7.40 -6.36 4.52
C ASP A 214 6.41 -5.21 4.68
N LEU A 215 5.27 -5.30 4.05
CA LEU A 215 4.16 -4.37 4.29
C LEU A 215 3.29 -4.92 5.42
N LEU A 216 3.20 -4.17 6.51
CA LEU A 216 2.44 -4.50 7.72
C LEU A 216 1.30 -3.51 7.92
N PHE A 217 0.07 -3.98 8.00
CA PHE A 217 -1.10 -3.17 8.35
C PHE A 217 -2.22 -4.02 8.95
N VAL A 218 -3.22 -3.38 9.53
CA VAL A 218 -4.40 -4.03 10.07
C VAL A 218 -5.64 -3.54 9.33
N GLY A 219 -6.38 -4.48 8.77
CA GLY A 219 -7.70 -4.28 8.19
C GLY A 219 -8.72 -5.16 8.93
N PRO A 220 -9.61 -5.89 8.23
CA PRO A 220 -10.46 -6.91 8.85
C PRO A 220 -9.67 -7.97 9.64
N GLN A 221 -8.44 -8.19 9.26
CA GLN A 221 -7.44 -8.98 9.98
C GLN A 221 -6.06 -8.32 9.88
N ALA A 222 -5.09 -8.82 10.63
CA ALA A 222 -3.71 -8.39 10.51
C ALA A 222 -3.09 -8.94 9.23
N TYR A 223 -2.42 -8.09 8.47
CA TYR A 223 -1.79 -8.43 7.19
C TYR A 223 -0.28 -8.20 7.26
N CYS A 224 0.45 -9.19 6.78
CA CYS A 224 1.86 -9.07 6.47
C CYS A 224 2.08 -9.58 5.04
N PHE A 225 2.58 -8.72 4.17
CA PHE A 225 2.92 -9.08 2.81
C PHE A 225 4.40 -8.79 2.57
N THR A 226 5.16 -9.81 2.23
CA THR A 226 6.60 -9.70 1.93
C THR A 226 6.80 -9.56 0.42
N ALA A 227 7.35 -8.42 0.00
CA ALA A 227 7.85 -8.24 -1.35
C ALA A 227 9.30 -8.72 -1.43
N GLY A 228 9.54 -9.65 -2.36
CA GLY A 228 10.87 -10.12 -2.70
C GLY A 228 11.43 -9.42 -3.94
N ARG A 229 12.41 -10.07 -4.58
CA ARG A 229 13.06 -9.54 -5.80
C ARG A 229 12.11 -9.47 -6.98
N GLY A 230 12.08 -8.34 -7.66
CA GLY A 230 11.50 -8.14 -8.99
C GLY A 230 10.24 -7.29 -9.05
N LEU A 231 9.99 -6.72 -10.22
CA LEU A 231 8.89 -5.81 -10.53
C LEU A 231 7.49 -6.38 -10.23
N ALA A 232 7.31 -7.70 -10.33
CA ALA A 232 6.03 -8.34 -10.04
C ALA A 232 5.59 -8.16 -8.58
N HIS A 233 6.53 -8.11 -7.63
CA HIS A 233 6.23 -7.94 -6.22
C HIS A 233 5.84 -6.50 -5.87
N SER A 234 6.48 -5.51 -6.49
CA SER A 234 6.08 -4.10 -6.33
C SER A 234 4.67 -3.86 -6.85
N GLN A 235 4.30 -4.48 -7.98
CA GLN A 235 2.95 -4.40 -8.52
C GLN A 235 1.92 -5.03 -7.57
N GLN A 236 2.20 -6.22 -7.03
CA GLN A 236 1.31 -6.86 -6.05
C GLN A 236 1.13 -6.01 -4.79
N MET A 237 2.20 -5.35 -4.32
CA MET A 237 2.10 -4.43 -3.18
C MET A 237 1.21 -3.23 -3.49
N LEU A 238 1.30 -2.66 -4.69
CA LEU A 238 0.41 -1.58 -5.14
C LEU A 238 -1.04 -2.04 -5.23
N GLU A 239 -1.30 -3.26 -5.70
CA GLU A 239 -2.65 -3.84 -5.77
C GLU A 239 -3.25 -4.03 -4.37
N ILE A 240 -2.43 -4.48 -3.39
CA ILE A 240 -2.85 -4.57 -1.99
C ILE A 240 -3.16 -3.17 -1.46
N LEU A 241 -2.24 -2.20 -1.63
CA LEU A 241 -2.43 -0.82 -1.17
C LEU A 241 -3.62 -0.13 -1.83
N ALA A 242 -3.98 -0.50 -3.06
CA ALA A 242 -5.18 0.00 -3.72
C ALA A 242 -6.47 -0.41 -3.00
N SER A 243 -6.45 -1.55 -2.30
CA SER A 243 -7.62 -2.12 -1.60
C SER A 243 -7.61 -1.93 -0.08
N VAL A 244 -6.56 -1.31 0.49
CA VAL A 244 -6.50 -1.04 1.94
C VAL A 244 -7.53 0.01 2.32
N GLU A 245 -8.31 -0.27 3.37
CA GLU A 245 -9.32 0.62 3.94
C GLU A 245 -8.97 1.02 5.37
N THR A 246 -9.59 2.08 5.87
CA THR A 246 -9.44 2.49 7.27
C THR A 246 -10.01 1.43 8.21
N CYS A 247 -9.40 1.27 9.35
CA CYS A 247 -9.80 0.33 10.39
C CYS A 247 -10.36 1.08 11.62
N SER A 248 -11.68 1.07 11.77
CA SER A 248 -12.35 1.67 12.95
C SER A 248 -12.80 0.63 13.98
N ASN A 249 -12.79 -0.66 13.60
CA ASN A 249 -13.39 -1.73 14.41
C ASN A 249 -12.40 -2.45 15.32
N LYS A 250 -11.13 -2.06 15.31
CA LYS A 250 -10.06 -2.67 16.10
C LYS A 250 -9.26 -1.61 16.84
N VAL A 251 -8.55 -2.04 17.85
CA VAL A 251 -7.62 -1.22 18.63
C VAL A 251 -6.23 -1.27 18.03
N PHE A 252 -5.48 -0.18 18.16
CA PHE A 252 -4.12 -0.04 17.63
C PHE A 252 -3.16 -1.13 18.13
N GLU A 253 -3.41 -1.70 19.32
CA GLU A 253 -2.68 -2.82 19.88
C GLU A 253 -2.55 -4.02 18.91
N SER A 254 -3.53 -4.18 18.00
CA SER A 254 -3.47 -5.22 16.96
C SER A 254 -2.30 -5.02 15.99
N LEU A 255 -1.98 -3.75 15.64
CA LEU A 255 -0.83 -3.41 14.81
C LEU A 255 0.47 -3.55 15.62
N ASP A 256 0.47 -3.11 16.86
CA ASP A 256 1.60 -3.25 17.77
C ASP A 256 2.02 -4.72 17.90
N HIS A 257 1.08 -5.64 18.16
CA HIS A 257 1.36 -7.07 18.20
C HIS A 257 1.92 -7.61 16.88
N LEU A 258 1.33 -7.21 15.74
CA LEU A 258 1.79 -7.63 14.42
C LEU A 258 3.25 -7.21 14.19
N VAL A 259 3.57 -5.95 14.50
CA VAL A 259 4.92 -5.39 14.32
C VAL A 259 5.93 -6.10 15.22
N ILE A 260 5.62 -6.29 16.49
CA ILE A 260 6.53 -6.94 17.45
C ILE A 260 6.77 -8.41 17.09
N GLN A 261 5.77 -9.14 16.58
CA GLN A 261 5.97 -10.51 16.09
C GLN A 261 6.99 -10.58 14.94
N HIS A 262 7.06 -9.56 14.09
CA HIS A 262 8.01 -9.50 12.97
C HIS A 262 9.33 -8.80 13.31
N ALA A 263 9.40 -8.12 14.44
CA ALA A 263 10.54 -7.30 14.86
C ALA A 263 11.89 -8.05 14.85
N ALA A 264 11.90 -9.32 15.25
CA ALA A 264 13.12 -10.13 15.26
C ALA A 264 13.70 -10.40 13.86
N SER A 265 12.89 -10.26 12.81
CA SER A 265 13.26 -10.57 11.43
C SER A 265 13.62 -9.34 10.61
N VAL A 266 13.44 -8.12 11.11
CA VAL A 266 13.67 -6.89 10.36
C VAL A 266 14.94 -6.17 10.83
N SER A 267 15.60 -5.51 9.89
CA SER A 267 16.81 -4.70 10.12
C SER A 267 16.48 -3.24 10.41
N GLY A 268 15.30 -2.78 10.00
CA GLY A 268 14.81 -1.44 10.25
C GLY A 268 13.33 -1.32 9.87
N CYS A 269 12.67 -0.31 10.42
CA CYS A 269 11.25 -0.04 10.21
C CYS A 269 11.03 1.33 9.58
N ILE A 270 10.05 1.39 8.68
CA ILE A 270 9.50 2.64 8.15
C ILE A 270 8.06 2.71 8.64
N CYS A 271 7.75 3.66 9.51
CA CYS A 271 6.42 3.84 10.08
C CYS A 271 5.72 5.01 9.42
N ILE A 272 4.52 4.79 8.90
CA ILE A 272 3.64 5.82 8.35
C ILE A 272 2.45 5.95 9.28
N PHE A 273 2.41 7.02 10.06
CA PHE A 273 1.36 7.29 11.04
C PHE A 273 0.44 8.41 10.56
N ILE A 274 -0.84 8.29 10.89
CA ILE A 274 -1.88 9.28 10.59
C ILE A 274 -2.37 10.03 11.82
N ALA A 275 -1.85 9.67 12.99
CA ALA A 275 -2.07 10.34 14.26
C ALA A 275 -0.82 10.23 15.12
N TRP A 276 -0.71 11.09 16.15
CA TRP A 276 0.40 11.07 17.10
C TRP A 276 -0.14 11.07 18.53
N ASP A 277 -0.44 9.89 19.02
CA ASP A 277 -0.97 9.62 20.33
C ASP A 277 -0.04 8.71 21.15
N GLU A 278 -0.48 8.37 22.36
CA GLU A 278 0.29 7.55 23.27
C GLU A 278 0.54 6.13 22.73
N GLU A 279 -0.41 5.56 21.98
CA GLU A 279 -0.30 4.20 21.43
C GLU A 279 0.82 4.12 20.37
N ARG A 280 0.90 5.11 19.46
CA ARG A 280 1.96 5.19 18.44
C ARG A 280 3.33 5.44 19.07
N GLN A 281 3.37 6.30 20.08
CA GLN A 281 4.61 6.55 20.84
C GLN A 281 5.06 5.31 21.61
N GLN A 282 4.14 4.50 22.15
CA GLN A 282 4.50 3.24 22.82
C GLN A 282 5.07 2.21 21.85
N LEU A 283 4.50 2.07 20.63
CA LEU A 283 5.07 1.22 19.59
C LEU A 283 6.51 1.64 19.26
N LEU A 284 6.74 2.95 19.07
CA LEU A 284 8.08 3.46 18.82
C LEU A 284 9.06 3.12 19.95
N LYS A 285 8.68 3.33 21.21
CA LYS A 285 9.51 2.96 22.37
C LYS A 285 9.85 1.47 22.41
N LYS A 286 8.90 0.60 22.00
CA LYS A 286 9.14 -0.85 21.91
C LYS A 286 10.17 -1.18 20.82
N LEU A 287 10.06 -0.55 19.64
CA LEU A 287 11.04 -0.72 18.56
C LEU A 287 12.42 -0.24 18.95
N GLN A 288 12.52 0.90 19.62
CA GLN A 288 13.78 1.41 20.19
C GLN A 288 14.36 0.46 21.25
N GLY A 289 13.52 -0.10 22.13
CA GLY A 289 13.93 -1.11 23.12
C GLY A 289 14.47 -2.41 22.50
N LEU A 290 14.12 -2.69 21.25
CA LEU A 290 14.63 -3.81 20.45
C LEU A 290 15.84 -3.42 19.58
N ASP A 291 16.32 -2.17 19.69
CA ASP A 291 17.41 -1.61 18.89
C ASP A 291 17.15 -1.74 17.38
N ILE A 292 15.91 -1.41 16.95
CA ILE A 292 15.48 -1.40 15.57
C ILE A 292 15.40 0.05 15.10
N PRO A 293 16.29 0.51 14.20
CA PRO A 293 16.24 1.84 13.64
C PRO A 293 14.95 2.11 12.92
N THR A 294 14.36 3.29 13.14
CA THR A 294 13.01 3.60 12.65
C THR A 294 12.98 4.95 11.94
N LYS A 295 12.45 4.95 10.72
CA LYS A 295 12.12 6.17 9.97
C LYS A 295 10.62 6.42 10.06
N ILE A 296 10.22 7.58 10.58
CA ILE A 296 8.83 7.90 10.90
C ILE A 296 8.34 9.00 9.96
N PHE A 297 7.21 8.73 9.29
CA PHE A 297 6.44 9.70 8.54
C PHE A 297 5.11 9.90 9.25
N LEU A 298 4.90 11.09 9.79
CA LEU A 298 3.63 11.49 10.38
C LEU A 298 2.87 12.37 9.39
N ILE A 299 1.71 11.93 8.97
CA ILE A 299 0.85 12.69 8.05
C ILE A 299 -0.17 13.47 8.87
N THR A 300 -0.20 14.78 8.67
CA THR A 300 -1.07 15.68 9.42
C THR A 300 -1.81 16.64 8.49
N GLU A 301 -2.93 17.17 8.96
CA GLU A 301 -3.57 18.31 8.31
C GLU A 301 -2.67 19.54 8.43
N SER A 302 -2.74 20.43 7.43
CA SER A 302 -1.89 21.65 7.37
C SER A 302 -2.06 22.60 8.57
N SER A 303 -3.16 22.45 9.33
CA SER A 303 -3.43 23.20 10.56
C SER A 303 -2.86 22.59 11.83
N ALA A 304 -2.31 21.38 11.75
CA ALA A 304 -1.80 20.65 12.92
C ALA A 304 -0.51 21.29 13.47
N PRO A 305 -0.33 21.27 14.79
CA PRO A 305 0.90 21.78 15.39
C PRO A 305 2.12 20.97 14.95
N ARG A 306 3.25 21.64 14.75
CA ARG A 306 4.53 20.99 14.49
C ARG A 306 5.05 20.33 15.77
N ILE A 307 5.48 19.10 15.63
CA ILE A 307 6.11 18.34 16.71
C ILE A 307 7.61 18.56 16.61
N ASP A 308 8.23 18.97 17.71
CA ASP A 308 9.69 19.10 17.75
C ASP A 308 10.33 17.70 17.86
N PRO A 309 11.12 17.27 16.88
CA PRO A 309 11.83 15.99 16.96
C PRO A 309 12.73 15.84 18.18
N ALA A 310 13.22 16.96 18.75
CA ALA A 310 14.05 16.95 19.94
C ALA A 310 13.31 16.46 21.20
N GLU A 311 11.97 16.63 21.24
CA GLU A 311 11.15 16.18 22.35
C GLU A 311 10.82 14.67 22.29
N LEU A 312 11.08 14.01 21.15
CA LEU A 312 10.68 12.62 20.92
C LEU A 312 11.66 11.58 21.47
N ASN A 313 12.79 12.01 22.06
CA ASN A 313 13.85 11.11 22.55
C ASN A 313 14.25 10.03 21.50
N LEU A 314 14.40 10.45 20.24
CA LEU A 314 14.76 9.55 19.15
C LEU A 314 16.19 9.03 19.32
N SER A 315 16.43 7.78 18.96
CA SER A 315 17.77 7.22 18.85
C SER A 315 18.54 7.89 17.71
N ARG A 316 19.88 7.75 17.71
CA ARG A 316 20.75 8.42 16.72
C ARG A 316 20.43 7.99 15.28
N ASP A 317 19.95 6.77 15.10
CA ASP A 317 19.64 6.17 13.80
C ASP A 317 18.16 6.30 13.42
N ASP A 318 17.35 6.95 14.29
CA ASP A 318 15.94 7.24 14.01
C ASP A 318 15.80 8.59 13.31
N SER A 319 14.75 8.71 12.48
CA SER A 319 14.38 9.98 11.87
C SER A 319 12.87 10.19 11.91
N PHE A 320 12.46 11.47 12.06
CA PHE A 320 11.05 11.87 12.14
C PHE A 320 10.77 12.97 11.14
N HIS A 321 9.75 12.75 10.32
CA HIS A 321 9.32 13.66 9.27
C HIS A 321 7.82 13.89 9.38
N GLN A 322 7.41 15.11 9.67
CA GLN A 322 6.00 15.51 9.65
C GLN A 322 5.66 16.10 8.28
N LEU A 323 4.66 15.52 7.64
CA LEU A 323 4.22 15.84 6.29
C LEU A 323 2.78 16.36 6.31
N ASP A 324 2.54 17.50 5.69
CA ASP A 324 1.20 18.10 5.65
C ASP A 324 0.45 17.66 4.41
N VAL A 325 -0.81 17.32 4.58
CA VAL A 325 -1.74 17.08 3.46
C VAL A 325 -1.75 18.30 2.53
N GLY A 326 -1.60 18.05 1.23
CA GLY A 326 -1.50 19.10 0.21
C GLY A 326 -0.07 19.59 -0.08
N ALA A 327 0.94 19.26 0.76
CA ALA A 327 2.35 19.60 0.58
C ALA A 327 3.29 18.38 0.72
N ILE A 328 2.76 17.19 0.48
CA ILE A 328 3.50 15.92 0.66
C ILE A 328 4.75 15.87 -0.21
N GLU A 329 4.66 16.24 -1.49
CA GLU A 329 5.78 16.19 -2.43
C GLU A 329 6.94 17.07 -1.98
N GLU A 330 6.64 18.29 -1.52
CA GLU A 330 7.64 19.23 -0.99
C GLU A 330 8.27 18.70 0.31
N GLY A 331 7.46 18.06 1.15
CA GLY A 331 7.92 17.43 2.38
C GLY A 331 8.86 16.26 2.12
N LEU A 332 8.51 15.38 1.19
CA LEU A 332 9.31 14.22 0.81
C LEU A 332 10.62 14.60 0.10
N ALA A 333 10.66 15.73 -0.61
CA ALA A 333 11.90 16.22 -1.25
C ALA A 333 12.98 16.63 -0.23
N ARG A 334 12.63 16.79 1.05
CA ARG A 334 13.54 17.19 2.15
C ARG A 334 13.99 16.02 3.03
N VAL A 335 13.53 14.82 2.74
CA VAL A 335 13.84 13.57 3.46
C VAL A 335 15.16 12.98 2.96
#